data_ecacaf403275200d4067085c66179a8f
#
_entry.id   ecacaf403275200d4067085c66179a8f
#
_cell.length_a   1.000
_cell.length_b   1.000
_cell.length_c   1.000
_cell.angle_alpha   90.00
_cell.angle_beta   90.00
_cell.angle_gamma   90.00
#
_symmetry.space_group_name_H-M   'P 1'
#
loop_
_entity.id
_entity.type
_entity.pdbx_description
1 polymer ?
#
loop_
_entity_poly.entity_id
_entity_poly.type
_entity_poly.pdbx_seq_one_letter_code
_entity_poly.pdbx_strand_id
1 'polypeptide(L)'
;MDCLTYSNKANYQINNFDSVEELCIAYLEDKGLKNINKAVIGVAAPILGDKVSFVNTNLEFSIKNLEKKIFSGGLIVVNDLELQAYALFNLKAGDLSYIGKKKLTKGPKILISPGTGLGLAGILGEAVIATEAGHINIFNKELRPDLELIIDRFTKEYHRAPTYEDFLSGKGITYFYKALSGETNLDLSSEEILLASEDKYS
;
A
#
# COMPACT_ATOMS: atom_id res chain seq x y z
N MET A 1 -3.71 -26.91 10.27
CA MET A 1 -3.59 -25.47 10.53
C MET A 1 -4.97 -24.88 10.40
N ASP A 2 -5.52 -24.43 11.53
CA ASP A 2 -6.88 -23.90 11.54
C ASP A 2 -6.96 -22.61 10.74
N CYS A 3 -8.10 -22.41 10.10
CA CYS A 3 -8.37 -21.19 9.31
C CYS A 3 -8.27 -19.97 10.25
N LEU A 4 -7.38 -19.05 9.95
CA LEU A 4 -7.35 -17.75 10.63
C LEU A 4 -8.70 -17.05 10.36
N THR A 5 -9.54 -16.97 11.38
CA THR A 5 -10.80 -16.23 11.32
C THR A 5 -10.56 -14.83 11.87
N TYR A 6 -10.92 -13.82 11.10
CA TYR A 6 -10.90 -12.44 11.57
C TYR A 6 -12.19 -12.15 12.31
N SER A 7 -12.06 -11.63 13.52
CA SER A 7 -13.19 -11.18 14.35
C SER A 7 -12.97 -9.71 14.74
N ASN A 8 -14.03 -9.07 15.23
CA ASN A 8 -13.97 -7.71 15.78
C ASN A 8 -13.42 -6.64 14.83
N LYS A 9 -13.69 -6.77 13.53
CA LYS A 9 -13.30 -5.73 12.56
C LYS A 9 -13.97 -4.40 12.89
N ALA A 10 -13.22 -3.30 12.75
CA ALA A 10 -13.71 -1.93 12.85
C ALA A 10 -12.89 -1.01 11.94
N ASN A 11 -13.51 0.08 11.52
CA ASN A 11 -12.87 1.17 10.78
C ASN A 11 -13.04 2.46 11.59
N TYR A 12 -11.96 3.19 11.76
CA TYR A 12 -11.94 4.48 12.44
C TYR A 12 -11.31 5.54 11.53
N GLN A 13 -11.86 6.74 11.58
CA GLN A 13 -11.23 7.89 10.94
C GLN A 13 -10.11 8.39 11.85
N ILE A 14 -8.89 8.30 11.38
CA ILE A 14 -7.70 8.64 12.18
C ILE A 14 -7.73 10.08 12.70
N ASN A 15 -8.34 10.99 11.95
CA ASN A 15 -8.46 12.40 12.32
C ASN A 15 -9.39 12.67 13.52
N ASN A 16 -10.11 11.65 13.99
CA ASN A 16 -10.95 11.74 15.17
C ASN A 16 -10.19 11.48 16.47
N PHE A 17 -8.89 11.24 16.41
CA PHE A 17 -8.05 10.89 17.54
C PHE A 17 -6.84 11.82 17.63
N ASP A 18 -6.48 12.20 18.83
CA ASP A 18 -5.32 13.05 19.09
C ASP A 18 -4.00 12.24 19.11
N SER A 19 -4.11 10.91 19.26
CA SER A 19 -2.94 10.01 19.28
C SER A 19 -3.28 8.58 18.84
N VAL A 20 -2.24 7.85 18.42
CA VAL A 20 -2.36 6.40 18.13
C VAL A 20 -2.70 5.61 19.38
N GLU A 21 -2.25 6.05 20.55
CA GLU A 21 -2.60 5.44 21.84
C GLU A 21 -4.10 5.51 22.07
N GLU A 22 -4.70 6.68 21.91
CA GLU A 22 -6.14 6.90 22.05
C GLU A 22 -6.94 6.02 21.08
N LEU A 23 -6.54 5.95 19.82
CA LEU A 23 -7.17 5.08 18.83
C LEU A 23 -7.12 3.60 19.24
N CYS A 24 -5.96 3.12 19.73
CA CYS A 24 -5.82 1.75 20.19
C CYS A 24 -6.74 1.47 21.40
N ILE A 25 -6.81 2.39 22.37
CA ILE A 25 -7.68 2.27 23.55
C ILE A 25 -9.14 2.24 23.10
N ALA A 26 -9.56 3.18 22.26
CA ALA A 26 -10.93 3.25 21.75
C ALA A 26 -11.36 1.95 21.05
N TYR A 27 -10.47 1.37 20.23
CA TYR A 27 -10.74 0.07 19.58
C TYR A 27 -10.93 -1.05 20.62
N LEU A 28 -10.03 -1.14 21.60
CA LEU A 28 -10.10 -2.19 22.62
C LEU A 28 -11.39 -2.08 23.45
N GLU A 29 -11.79 -0.87 23.81
CA GLU A 29 -13.02 -0.58 24.55
C GLU A 29 -14.26 -0.86 23.71
N ASP A 30 -14.34 -0.37 22.47
CA ASP A 30 -15.46 -0.59 21.56
C ASP A 30 -15.73 -2.09 21.32
N LYS A 31 -14.70 -2.90 21.24
CA LYS A 31 -14.82 -4.35 21.07
C LYS A 31 -14.88 -5.15 22.36
N GLY A 32 -14.84 -4.49 23.51
CA GLY A 32 -14.84 -5.15 24.82
C GLY A 32 -13.64 -6.08 25.04
N LEU A 33 -12.53 -5.80 24.36
CA LEU A 33 -11.32 -6.63 24.39
C LEU A 33 -10.50 -6.32 25.65
N LYS A 34 -10.58 -7.23 26.62
CA LYS A 34 -9.82 -7.15 27.86
C LYS A 34 -8.58 -8.03 27.77
N ASN A 35 -7.51 -7.60 28.43
CA ASN A 35 -6.25 -8.36 28.53
C ASN A 35 -5.51 -8.60 27.19
N ILE A 36 -5.75 -7.78 26.18
CA ILE A 36 -4.94 -7.76 24.98
C ILE A 36 -3.64 -7.02 25.31
N ASN A 37 -2.55 -7.75 25.33
CA ASN A 37 -1.23 -7.21 25.67
C ASN A 37 -0.21 -7.38 24.53
N LYS A 38 -0.61 -7.93 23.38
CA LYS A 38 0.22 -8.07 22.17
C LYS A 38 -0.49 -7.48 20.98
N ALA A 39 0.27 -6.82 20.09
CA ALA A 39 -0.25 -6.28 18.87
C ALA A 39 0.77 -6.33 17.72
N VAL A 40 0.24 -6.33 16.51
CA VAL A 40 0.98 -6.02 15.28
C VAL A 40 0.30 -4.83 14.62
N ILE A 41 1.06 -3.79 14.33
CA ILE A 41 0.55 -2.56 13.71
C ILE A 41 1.27 -2.35 12.37
N GLY A 42 0.50 -2.32 11.28
CA GLY A 42 0.97 -1.87 9.98
C GLY A 42 0.76 -0.36 9.84
N VAL A 43 1.78 0.37 9.44
CA VAL A 43 1.72 1.83 9.28
C VAL A 43 2.15 2.25 7.88
N ALA A 44 1.40 3.15 7.27
CA ALA A 44 1.75 3.75 5.98
C ALA A 44 2.83 4.85 6.19
N ALA A 45 3.97 4.43 6.73
CA ALA A 45 5.13 5.30 7.02
C ALA A 45 6.42 4.48 7.06
N PRO A 46 7.58 5.09 6.77
CA PRO A 46 8.87 4.48 7.03
C PRO A 46 9.09 4.29 8.54
N ILE A 47 9.68 3.15 8.93
CA ILE A 47 10.00 2.85 10.31
C ILE A 47 11.51 3.00 10.49
N LEU A 48 11.91 4.12 11.08
CA LEU A 48 13.31 4.47 11.32
C LEU A 48 13.58 4.60 12.84
N GLY A 49 13.75 3.47 13.50
CA GLY A 49 13.98 3.43 14.96
C GLY A 49 12.67 3.42 15.77
N ASP A 50 12.63 4.15 16.89
CA ASP A 50 11.52 4.11 17.85
C ASP A 50 10.36 5.03 17.49
N LYS A 51 10.62 6.11 16.76
CA LYS A 51 9.62 7.13 16.42
C LYS A 51 9.01 6.84 15.05
N VAL A 52 7.70 6.77 14.99
CA VAL A 52 6.92 6.66 13.77
C VAL A 52 6.14 7.96 13.57
N SER A 53 6.29 8.58 12.40
CA SER A 53 5.56 9.80 12.01
C SER A 53 4.81 9.53 10.71
N PHE A 54 3.52 9.79 10.68
CA PHE A 54 2.70 9.60 9.50
C PHE A 54 2.90 10.74 8.49
N VAL A 55 2.90 10.40 7.20
CA VAL A 55 3.11 11.40 6.13
C VAL A 55 1.88 12.30 5.93
N ASN A 56 0.69 11.75 6.09
CA ASN A 56 -0.58 12.42 5.75
C ASN A 56 -1.33 12.97 6.96
N THR A 57 -0.79 12.88 8.15
CA THR A 57 -1.37 13.41 9.39
C THR A 57 -0.24 13.95 10.26
N ASN A 58 -0.59 14.77 11.25
CA ASN A 58 0.40 15.24 12.25
C ASN A 58 0.62 14.23 13.39
N LEU A 59 0.09 13.01 13.24
CA LEU A 59 0.23 11.99 14.27
C LEU A 59 1.62 11.37 14.24
N GLU A 60 2.16 11.17 15.41
CA GLU A 60 3.40 10.45 15.66
C GLU A 60 3.31 9.65 16.96
N PHE A 61 4.08 8.59 17.07
CA PHE A 61 4.17 7.83 18.30
C PHE A 61 5.54 7.17 18.48
N SER A 62 5.86 6.84 19.73
CA SER A 62 7.01 6.00 20.09
C SER A 62 6.53 4.56 20.24
N ILE A 63 7.17 3.63 19.54
CA ILE A 63 6.88 2.19 19.60
C ILE A 63 7.04 1.69 21.04
N LYS A 64 8.14 2.05 21.70
CA LYS A 64 8.44 1.65 23.08
C LYS A 64 7.42 2.19 24.08
N ASN A 65 6.96 3.43 23.89
CA ASN A 65 5.96 4.00 24.79
C ASN A 65 4.60 3.33 24.61
N LEU A 66 4.19 3.08 23.36
CA LEU A 66 2.94 2.40 23.05
C LEU A 66 2.96 0.95 23.58
N GLU A 67 4.08 0.23 23.36
CA GLU A 67 4.29 -1.10 23.92
C GLU A 67 4.16 -1.11 25.45
N LYS A 68 4.90 -0.22 26.12
CA LYS A 68 4.88 -0.16 27.58
C LYS A 68 3.52 0.18 28.17
N LYS A 69 2.76 1.08 27.50
CA LYS A 69 1.47 1.56 28.04
C LYS A 69 0.31 0.61 27.77
N ILE A 70 0.27 -0.02 26.60
CA ILE A 70 -0.90 -0.78 26.13
C ILE A 70 -0.54 -2.23 25.83
N PHE A 71 0.56 -2.49 25.15
CA PHE A 71 0.90 -3.82 24.63
C PHE A 71 2.14 -4.41 25.31
N SER A 72 2.13 -4.45 26.64
CA SER A 72 3.28 -4.87 27.47
C SER A 72 3.78 -6.30 27.22
N GLY A 73 3.01 -7.12 26.53
CA GLY A 73 3.39 -8.47 26.12
C GLY A 73 4.10 -8.55 24.77
N GLY A 74 4.22 -7.44 24.06
CA GLY A 74 4.93 -7.29 22.80
C GLY A 74 4.15 -6.48 21.76
N LEU A 75 4.86 -5.57 21.09
CA LEU A 75 4.38 -4.77 19.97
C LEU A 75 5.33 -4.91 18.80
N ILE A 76 4.78 -5.30 17.65
CA ILE A 76 5.49 -5.31 16.37
C ILE A 76 4.88 -4.20 15.51
N VAL A 77 5.72 -3.29 15.03
CA VAL A 77 5.31 -2.25 14.09
C VAL A 77 6.07 -2.47 12.79
N VAL A 78 5.35 -2.57 11.69
CA VAL A 78 5.89 -2.79 10.35
C VAL A 78 5.27 -1.81 9.37
N ASN A 79 5.90 -1.62 8.23
CA ASN A 79 5.26 -0.91 7.12
C ASN A 79 3.99 -1.67 6.68
N ASP A 80 2.96 -0.95 6.24
CA ASP A 80 1.67 -1.54 5.83
C ASP A 80 1.82 -2.54 4.68
N LEU A 81 2.71 -2.25 3.73
CA LEU A 81 3.01 -3.15 2.62
C LEU A 81 3.79 -4.39 3.08
N GLU A 82 4.70 -4.23 4.02
CA GLU A 82 5.38 -5.34 4.65
C GLU A 82 4.38 -6.28 5.35
N LEU A 83 3.41 -5.71 6.07
CA LEU A 83 2.33 -6.47 6.68
C LEU A 83 1.49 -7.23 5.65
N GLN A 84 1.16 -6.58 4.53
CA GLN A 84 0.46 -7.22 3.40
C GLN A 84 1.29 -8.37 2.81
N ALA A 85 2.60 -8.21 2.67
CA ALA A 85 3.47 -9.26 2.16
C ALA A 85 3.52 -10.47 3.08
N TYR A 86 3.54 -10.28 4.39
CA TYR A 86 3.41 -11.38 5.36
C TYR A 86 2.04 -12.06 5.27
N ALA A 87 0.97 -11.33 4.98
CA ALA A 87 -0.36 -11.92 4.81
C ALA A 87 -0.42 -12.93 3.65
N LEU A 88 0.39 -12.74 2.59
CA LEU A 88 0.42 -13.64 1.42
C LEU A 88 0.82 -15.08 1.79
N PHE A 89 1.58 -15.29 2.87
CA PHE A 89 1.93 -16.64 3.31
C PHE A 89 0.73 -17.46 3.83
N ASN A 90 -0.36 -16.78 4.17
CA ASN A 90 -1.56 -17.38 4.73
C ASN A 90 -2.72 -17.47 3.72
N LEU A 91 -2.56 -16.93 2.51
CA LEU A 91 -3.59 -16.99 1.47
C LEU A 91 -3.73 -18.40 0.91
N LYS A 92 -4.98 -18.79 0.66
CA LYS A 92 -5.35 -20.06 0.02
C LYS A 92 -5.61 -19.84 -1.47
N ALA A 93 -5.64 -20.91 -2.23
CA ALA A 93 -5.91 -20.84 -3.67
C ALA A 93 -7.24 -20.14 -4.02
N GLY A 94 -8.25 -20.22 -3.13
CA GLY A 94 -9.54 -19.55 -3.29
C GLY A 94 -9.51 -18.04 -3.03
N ASP A 95 -8.44 -17.53 -2.39
CA ASP A 95 -8.27 -16.12 -2.11
C ASP A 95 -7.53 -15.39 -3.25
N LEU A 96 -7.16 -16.13 -4.31
CA LEU A 96 -6.32 -15.65 -5.39
C LEU A 96 -7.03 -15.74 -6.74
N SER A 97 -6.97 -14.68 -7.52
CA SER A 97 -7.26 -14.67 -8.94
C SER A 97 -5.97 -14.69 -9.74
N TYR A 98 -5.92 -15.51 -10.79
CA TYR A 98 -4.72 -15.67 -11.61
C TYR A 98 -4.87 -14.95 -12.94
N ILE A 99 -3.88 -14.13 -13.28
CA ILE A 99 -3.76 -13.48 -14.59
C ILE A 99 -2.71 -14.23 -15.40
N GLY A 100 -3.10 -14.73 -16.58
CA GLY A 100 -2.21 -15.51 -17.44
C GLY A 100 -2.08 -16.98 -17.03
N LYS A 101 -1.01 -17.64 -17.50
CA LYS A 101 -0.77 -19.07 -17.21
C LYS A 101 -0.29 -19.26 -15.77
N LYS A 102 -1.02 -20.07 -15.01
CA LYS A 102 -0.64 -20.45 -13.65
C LYS A 102 0.69 -21.18 -13.66
N LYS A 103 1.76 -20.57 -13.15
CA LYS A 103 3.05 -21.18 -12.96
C LYS A 103 3.51 -20.89 -11.54
N LEU A 104 3.26 -21.81 -10.63
CA LEU A 104 3.77 -21.71 -9.26
C LEU A 104 5.26 -22.03 -9.29
N THR A 105 6.08 -21.04 -9.00
CA THR A 105 7.54 -21.22 -8.81
C THR A 105 7.89 -21.06 -7.33
N LYS A 106 8.89 -21.78 -6.87
CA LYS A 106 9.44 -21.63 -5.51
C LYS A 106 10.44 -20.46 -5.40
N GLY A 107 10.61 -19.70 -6.45
CA GLY A 107 11.55 -18.59 -6.52
C GLY A 107 11.11 -17.33 -5.77
N PRO A 108 11.92 -16.27 -5.85
CA PRO A 108 11.57 -14.96 -5.33
C PRO A 108 10.23 -14.46 -5.91
N LYS A 109 9.49 -13.68 -5.11
CA LYS A 109 8.24 -13.06 -5.51
C LYS A 109 8.32 -11.55 -5.26
N ILE A 110 7.48 -10.82 -5.96
CA ILE A 110 7.30 -9.39 -5.74
C ILE A 110 5.81 -9.17 -5.44
N LEU A 111 5.53 -8.48 -4.35
CA LEU A 111 4.22 -7.88 -4.10
C LEU A 111 4.22 -6.49 -4.72
N ILE A 112 3.22 -6.20 -5.53
CA ILE A 112 2.95 -4.88 -6.10
C ILE A 112 1.56 -4.48 -5.63
N SER A 113 1.46 -3.32 -5.00
CA SER A 113 0.21 -2.79 -4.45
C SER A 113 -0.07 -1.40 -5.03
N PRO A 114 -0.73 -1.32 -6.20
CA PRO A 114 -1.19 -0.06 -6.74
C PRO A 114 -2.41 0.42 -5.96
N GLY A 115 -2.31 1.63 -5.43
CA GLY A 115 -3.36 2.28 -4.64
C GLY A 115 -3.28 3.79 -4.82
N THR A 116 -3.40 4.57 -3.74
CA THR A 116 -3.12 6.01 -3.74
C THR A 116 -1.69 6.30 -4.20
N GLY A 117 -0.73 5.46 -3.78
CA GLY A 117 0.63 5.36 -4.25
C GLY A 117 0.91 4.01 -4.90
N LEU A 118 2.20 3.68 -5.08
CA LEU A 118 2.66 2.39 -5.59
C LEU A 118 3.60 1.73 -4.59
N GLY A 119 3.10 0.74 -3.89
CA GLY A 119 3.92 -0.05 -2.99
C GLY A 119 4.56 -1.26 -3.66
N LEU A 120 5.82 -1.58 -3.31
CA LEU A 120 6.50 -2.79 -3.72
C LEU A 120 7.23 -3.43 -2.54
N ALA A 121 7.12 -4.76 -2.44
CA ALA A 121 7.90 -5.55 -1.49
C ALA A 121 8.45 -6.80 -2.15
N GLY A 122 9.70 -7.13 -1.85
CA GLY A 122 10.31 -8.41 -2.25
C GLY A 122 10.00 -9.51 -1.25
N ILE A 123 9.86 -10.74 -1.73
CA ILE A 123 9.67 -11.93 -0.89
C ILE A 123 10.66 -13.00 -1.33
N LEU A 124 11.54 -13.40 -0.41
CA LEU A 124 12.55 -14.45 -0.62
C LEU A 124 12.39 -15.52 0.45
N GLY A 125 11.81 -16.67 0.08
CA GLY A 125 11.43 -17.68 1.06
C GLY A 125 10.40 -17.14 2.02
N GLU A 126 10.71 -17.05 3.31
CA GLU A 126 9.87 -16.45 4.36
C GLU A 126 10.27 -15.01 4.72
N ALA A 127 11.35 -14.50 4.13
CA ALA A 127 11.80 -13.16 4.36
C ALA A 127 11.03 -12.17 3.48
N VAL A 128 10.52 -11.09 4.08
CA VAL A 128 9.93 -9.95 3.41
C VAL A 128 10.95 -8.81 3.39
N ILE A 129 11.12 -8.18 2.25
CA ILE A 129 12.02 -7.05 2.02
C ILE A 129 11.14 -5.86 1.65
N ALA A 130 10.92 -4.95 2.59
CA ALA A 130 10.24 -3.68 2.33
C ALA A 130 11.11 -2.83 1.39
N THR A 131 10.48 -2.14 0.43
CA THR A 131 11.16 -1.28 -0.53
C THR A 131 10.38 0.00 -0.78
N GLU A 132 11.09 1.02 -1.23
CA GLU A 132 10.52 2.25 -1.80
C GLU A 132 10.65 2.25 -3.33
N ALA A 133 10.57 1.08 -3.96
CA ALA A 133 10.82 0.94 -5.40
C ALA A 133 9.78 1.62 -6.29
N GLY A 134 8.59 1.95 -5.76
CA GLY A 134 7.62 2.82 -6.45
C GLY A 134 8.18 4.19 -6.82
N HIS A 135 9.12 4.70 -6.02
CA HIS A 135 9.77 6.00 -6.22
C HIS A 135 11.00 5.96 -7.13
N ILE A 136 11.34 4.81 -7.72
CA ILE A 136 12.41 4.71 -8.71
C ILE A 136 11.97 5.42 -9.99
N ASN A 137 12.86 6.27 -10.54
CA ASN A 137 12.61 6.94 -11.81
C ASN A 137 12.50 5.92 -12.96
N ILE A 138 11.60 6.20 -13.88
CA ILE A 138 11.48 5.43 -15.11
C ILE A 138 12.63 5.84 -16.03
N PHE A 139 13.55 4.93 -16.29
CA PHE A 139 14.64 5.11 -17.23
C PHE A 139 14.26 4.52 -18.57
N ASN A 140 14.27 5.37 -19.59
CA ASN A 140 13.83 5.04 -20.91
C ASN A 140 15.01 4.66 -21.82
N LYS A 141 15.14 3.37 -22.16
CA LYS A 141 16.00 2.97 -23.27
C LYS A 141 15.31 2.09 -24.32
N GLU A 142 14.12 1.56 -24.03
CA GLU A 142 13.41 0.62 -24.93
C GLU A 142 11.89 0.67 -24.74
N LEU A 143 11.33 1.85 -24.44
CA LEU A 143 9.88 1.98 -24.30
C LEU A 143 9.23 2.16 -25.69
N ARG A 144 7.96 1.85 -25.76
CA ARG A 144 7.13 2.14 -26.92
C ARG A 144 7.08 3.66 -27.15
N PRO A 145 7.02 4.12 -28.41
CA PRO A 145 7.03 5.56 -28.73
C PRO A 145 5.92 6.38 -28.05
N ASP A 146 4.75 5.78 -27.84
CA ASP A 146 3.64 6.42 -27.12
C ASP A 146 3.95 6.67 -25.65
N LEU A 147 4.66 5.76 -24.99
CA LEU A 147 5.12 5.94 -23.60
C LEU A 147 6.22 6.99 -23.51
N GLU A 148 7.11 7.07 -24.47
CA GLU A 148 8.13 8.11 -24.55
C GLU A 148 7.50 9.51 -24.59
N LEU A 149 6.48 9.70 -25.43
CA LEU A 149 5.75 10.96 -25.50
C LEU A 149 5.09 11.36 -24.17
N ILE A 150 4.53 10.38 -23.45
CA ILE A 150 3.91 10.64 -22.15
C ILE A 150 4.95 11.03 -21.09
N ILE A 151 6.10 10.35 -21.09
CA ILE A 151 7.23 10.66 -20.20
C ILE A 151 7.77 12.06 -20.48
N ASP A 152 7.96 12.41 -21.74
CA ASP A 152 8.41 13.73 -22.16
C ASP A 152 7.43 14.82 -21.75
N ARG A 153 6.12 14.58 -21.92
CA ARG A 153 5.07 15.49 -21.48
C ARG A 153 5.12 15.67 -19.98
N PHE A 154 5.17 14.59 -19.21
CA PHE A 154 5.28 14.62 -17.77
C PHE A 154 6.51 15.41 -17.30
N THR A 155 7.66 15.14 -17.91
CA THR A 155 8.93 15.80 -17.57
C THR A 155 8.87 17.30 -17.82
N LYS A 156 8.23 17.73 -18.90
CA LYS A 156 8.02 19.15 -19.22
C LYS A 156 7.06 19.82 -18.26
N GLU A 157 5.99 19.12 -17.86
CA GLU A 157 4.93 19.66 -17.00
C GLU A 157 5.41 19.78 -15.53
N TYR A 158 6.09 18.74 -15.02
CA TYR A 158 6.50 18.64 -13.61
C TYR A 158 7.97 19.00 -13.36
N HIS A 159 8.76 19.28 -14.39
CA HIS A 159 10.19 19.61 -14.33
C HIS A 159 11.04 18.55 -13.60
N ARG A 160 10.63 17.29 -13.66
CA ARG A 160 11.34 16.13 -13.12
C ARG A 160 11.04 14.86 -13.91
N ALA A 161 11.93 13.88 -13.82
CA ALA A 161 11.65 12.54 -14.36
C ALA A 161 10.49 11.88 -13.60
N PRO A 162 9.59 11.16 -14.26
CA PRO A 162 8.55 10.39 -13.60
C PRO A 162 9.12 9.17 -12.87
N THR A 163 8.47 8.80 -11.79
CA THR A 163 8.69 7.53 -11.08
C THR A 163 7.65 6.49 -11.52
N TYR A 164 7.86 5.23 -11.16
CA TYR A 164 6.82 4.21 -11.39
C TYR A 164 5.50 4.55 -10.70
N GLU A 165 5.53 5.17 -9.52
CA GLU A 165 4.35 5.61 -8.80
C GLU A 165 3.56 6.67 -9.58
N ASP A 166 4.23 7.60 -10.25
CA ASP A 166 3.58 8.65 -11.03
C ASP A 166 2.69 8.09 -12.15
N PHE A 167 2.91 6.85 -12.56
CA PHE A 167 2.15 6.23 -13.64
C PHE A 167 1.32 5.02 -13.21
N LEU A 168 1.71 4.30 -12.17
CA LEU A 168 1.08 3.05 -11.73
C LEU A 168 0.27 3.20 -10.44
N SER A 169 0.01 4.42 -9.99
CA SER A 169 -0.91 4.74 -8.90
C SER A 169 -2.27 5.21 -9.43
N GLY A 170 -3.24 5.41 -8.55
CA GLY A 170 -4.53 5.99 -8.93
C GLY A 170 -4.40 7.33 -9.65
N LYS A 171 -3.54 8.23 -9.15
CA LYS A 171 -3.22 9.51 -9.81
C LYS A 171 -2.57 9.29 -11.18
N GLY A 172 -1.71 8.30 -11.27
CA GLY A 172 -1.02 7.93 -12.50
C GLY A 172 -1.99 7.46 -13.58
N ILE A 173 -2.95 6.60 -13.24
CA ILE A 173 -3.99 6.13 -14.17
C ILE A 173 -4.76 7.32 -14.75
N THR A 174 -5.17 8.27 -13.91
CA THR A 174 -5.85 9.49 -14.36
C THR A 174 -4.96 10.34 -15.27
N TYR A 175 -3.68 10.49 -14.93
CA TYR A 175 -2.72 11.20 -15.76
C TYR A 175 -2.54 10.54 -17.14
N PHE A 176 -2.34 9.23 -17.16
CA PHE A 176 -2.22 8.46 -18.39
C PHE A 176 -3.44 8.59 -19.29
N TYR A 177 -4.62 8.46 -18.72
CA TYR A 177 -5.86 8.57 -19.46
C TYR A 177 -6.00 9.95 -20.12
N LYS A 178 -5.74 11.03 -19.38
CA LYS A 178 -5.73 12.40 -19.92
C LYS A 178 -4.69 12.59 -21.01
N ALA A 179 -3.51 12.03 -20.82
CA ALA A 179 -2.42 12.14 -21.80
C ALA A 179 -2.72 11.41 -23.12
N LEU A 180 -3.40 10.26 -23.07
CA LEU A 180 -3.76 9.45 -24.23
C LEU A 180 -5.02 9.94 -24.93
N SER A 181 -6.05 10.35 -24.18
CA SER A 181 -7.32 10.84 -24.75
C SER A 181 -7.22 12.25 -25.35
N GLY A 182 -6.20 13.01 -24.93
CA GLY A 182 -6.10 14.44 -25.29
C GLY A 182 -7.08 15.34 -24.56
N GLU A 183 -7.92 14.79 -23.69
CA GLU A 183 -8.92 15.52 -22.92
C GLU A 183 -8.33 16.09 -21.64
N THR A 184 -8.19 17.40 -21.56
CA THR A 184 -7.62 18.10 -20.39
C THR A 184 -8.61 18.34 -19.26
N ASN A 185 -9.91 18.38 -19.59
CA ASN A 185 -10.97 18.73 -18.64
C ASN A 185 -11.73 17.51 -18.08
N LEU A 186 -11.15 16.33 -18.13
CA LEU A 186 -11.79 15.13 -17.63
C LEU A 186 -11.73 15.09 -16.09
N ASP A 187 -12.90 15.07 -15.47
CA ASP A 187 -13.06 14.96 -14.01
C ASP A 187 -13.46 13.53 -13.61
N LEU A 188 -12.77 12.53 -14.22
CA LEU A 188 -12.96 11.14 -13.89
C LEU A 188 -11.94 10.69 -12.85
N SER A 189 -12.42 9.96 -11.85
CA SER A 189 -11.57 9.25 -10.89
C SER A 189 -10.87 8.05 -11.56
N SER A 190 -9.80 7.56 -10.95
CA SER A 190 -9.12 6.34 -11.43
C SER A 190 -10.04 5.12 -11.44
N GLU A 191 -10.97 5.02 -10.49
CA GLU A 191 -11.97 3.96 -10.42
C GLU A 191 -12.94 4.00 -11.62
N GLU A 192 -13.49 5.16 -11.94
CA GLU A 192 -14.37 5.33 -13.10
C GLU A 192 -13.66 5.01 -14.42
N ILE A 193 -12.38 5.40 -14.55
CA ILE A 193 -11.57 5.07 -15.73
C ILE A 193 -11.38 3.55 -15.87
N LEU A 194 -11.08 2.86 -14.78
CA LEU A 194 -10.87 1.42 -14.77
C LEU A 194 -12.16 0.67 -15.08
N LEU A 195 -13.30 1.05 -14.48
CA LEU A 195 -14.60 0.46 -14.74
C LEU A 195 -15.02 0.64 -16.21
N ALA A 196 -14.82 1.83 -16.78
CA ALA A 196 -15.10 2.07 -18.20
C ALA A 196 -14.22 1.24 -19.15
N SER A 197 -13.06 0.76 -18.72
CA SER A 197 -12.19 -0.11 -19.52
C SER A 197 -12.64 -1.58 -19.51
N GLU A 198 -13.28 -2.06 -18.45
CA GLU A 198 -13.77 -3.43 -18.35
C GLU A 198 -14.92 -3.71 -19.34
N ASP A 199 -15.79 -2.73 -19.60
CA ASP A 199 -16.91 -2.85 -20.55
C ASP A 199 -16.46 -3.02 -22.01
N LYS A 200 -15.21 -2.73 -22.36
CA LYS A 200 -14.66 -2.88 -23.71
C LYS A 200 -14.02 -4.24 -23.97
N TYR A 201 -13.78 -5.05 -22.95
CA TYR A 201 -13.10 -6.35 -23.04
C TYR A 201 -13.96 -7.52 -22.52
N SER A 202 -15.21 -7.28 -22.13
CA SER A 202 -16.26 -8.26 -21.88
C SER A 202 -17.11 -8.47 -23.11
#